data_3fc7894861aaf6fd6a76335b2a8005a5
#
_entry.id   3fc7894861aaf6fd6a76335b2a8005a5
#
_cell.length_a   1.000
_cell.length_b   1.000
_cell.length_c   1.000
_cell.angle_alpha   90.00
_cell.angle_beta   90.00
_cell.angle_gamma   90.00
#
_symmetry.space_group_name_H-M   'P 1'
#
loop_
_entity.id
_entity.type
_entity.pdbx_description
1 polymer ?
#
loop_
_entity_poly.entity_id
_entity_poly.type
_entity_poly.pdbx_seq_one_letter_code
_entity_poly.pdbx_strand_id
1 'polypeptide(L)'
;MKKLLFALILLCTISTLGLAHHSFAMYDQTKTITLTGKLTRFVLGANHAQLLFDLLGPDGKQQLDSNGKPIVWGVETGSAKQLAGAAVTVETFPYGTIFTVSLWQLRDGRNFGAMSLNGGRLIGCGTTFPQGGCNEKTGKVYLNGRDNPANDARRQGP
;
A
#
# COMPACT_ATOMS: atom_id res chain seq x y z
N MET A 1 25.92 42.00 -19.58
CA MET A 1 25.00 40.99 -20.14
C MET A 1 25.41 39.55 -19.81
N LYS A 2 26.67 39.13 -20.00
CA LYS A 2 27.12 37.74 -19.69
C LYS A 2 26.93 37.31 -18.23
N LYS A 3 27.14 38.21 -17.25
CA LYS A 3 26.96 37.92 -15.82
C LYS A 3 25.49 37.69 -15.40
N LEU A 4 24.54 38.36 -16.07
CA LEU A 4 23.11 38.22 -15.84
C LEU A 4 22.57 36.88 -16.36
N LEU A 5 23.11 36.43 -17.51
CA LEU A 5 22.78 35.13 -18.10
C LEU A 5 23.24 33.96 -17.23
N PHE A 6 24.41 34.06 -16.60
CA PHE A 6 24.94 33.04 -15.68
C PHE A 6 24.11 32.95 -14.42
N ALA A 7 23.64 34.06 -13.85
CA ALA A 7 22.78 34.09 -12.70
C ALA A 7 21.40 33.44 -12.96
N LEU A 8 20.85 33.66 -14.17
CA LEU A 8 19.56 33.08 -14.57
C LEU A 8 19.66 31.58 -14.78
N ILE A 9 20.76 31.06 -15.33
CA ILE A 9 21.00 29.60 -15.48
C ILE A 9 21.17 28.92 -14.13
N LEU A 10 21.86 29.55 -13.18
CA LEU A 10 22.05 29.00 -11.83
C LEU A 10 20.74 28.94 -11.04
N LEU A 11 19.82 29.89 -11.27
CA LEU A 11 18.51 29.89 -10.59
C LEU A 11 17.58 28.78 -11.10
N CYS A 12 17.68 28.38 -12.37
CA CYS A 12 16.87 27.30 -12.97
C CYS A 12 17.30 25.90 -12.51
N THR A 13 18.54 25.70 -12.02
CA THR A 13 19.04 24.38 -11.62
C THR A 13 18.64 23.99 -10.20
N ILE A 14 18.13 24.92 -9.38
CA ILE A 14 17.77 24.67 -7.97
C ILE A 14 16.35 24.10 -7.82
N SER A 15 15.51 24.18 -8.88
CA SER A 15 14.07 23.90 -8.77
C SER A 15 13.67 22.42 -8.91
N THR A 16 14.58 21.48 -9.13
CA THR A 16 14.21 20.09 -9.47
C THR A 16 14.36 19.05 -8.35
N LEU A 17 14.79 19.45 -7.17
CA LEU A 17 15.02 18.50 -6.06
C LEU A 17 13.80 18.27 -5.14
N GLY A 18 12.68 18.96 -5.38
CA GLY A 18 11.54 18.98 -4.44
C GLY A 18 10.43 17.96 -4.68
N LEU A 19 10.37 17.22 -5.79
CA LEU A 19 9.15 16.49 -6.19
C LEU A 19 9.13 14.98 -5.87
N ALA A 20 10.23 14.40 -5.40
CA ALA A 20 10.31 12.95 -5.22
C ALA A 20 9.85 12.42 -3.84
N HIS A 21 9.66 13.28 -2.83
CA HIS A 21 9.38 12.84 -1.46
C HIS A 21 7.96 13.10 -0.94
N HIS A 22 7.05 13.63 -1.77
CA HIS A 22 5.72 14.04 -1.29
C HIS A 22 4.72 12.89 -1.10
N SER A 23 4.94 11.71 -1.67
CA SER A 23 3.94 10.64 -1.65
C SER A 23 3.65 10.06 -0.26
N PHE A 24 4.65 10.01 0.63
CA PHE A 24 4.46 9.44 1.98
C PHE A 24 4.10 10.46 3.06
N ALA A 25 4.28 11.77 2.84
CA ALA A 25 3.96 12.80 3.83
C ALA A 25 2.46 12.90 4.14
N MET A 26 1.61 12.45 3.22
CA MET A 26 0.15 12.42 3.39
C MET A 26 -0.33 11.31 4.33
N TYR A 27 0.50 10.29 4.60
CA TYR A 27 0.16 9.16 5.46
C TYR A 27 0.66 9.37 6.89
N ASP A 28 -0.10 8.88 7.87
CA ASP A 28 0.34 8.84 9.27
C ASP A 28 1.27 7.65 9.51
N GLN A 29 2.56 7.88 9.35
CA GLN A 29 3.59 6.86 9.52
C GLN A 29 3.88 6.52 10.99
N THR A 30 3.28 7.24 11.94
CA THR A 30 3.45 6.97 13.37
C THR A 30 2.60 5.80 13.85
N LYS A 31 1.53 5.46 13.10
CA LYS A 31 0.57 4.43 13.46
C LYS A 31 0.33 3.47 12.30
N THR A 32 0.70 2.21 12.47
CA THR A 32 0.33 1.14 11.56
C THR A 32 -0.99 0.54 12.01
N ILE A 33 -1.96 0.47 11.11
CA ILE A 33 -3.23 -0.25 11.30
C ILE A 33 -3.24 -1.51 10.44
N THR A 34 -3.93 -2.54 10.92
CA THR A 34 -4.07 -3.81 10.19
C THR A 34 -5.54 -4.04 9.90
N LEU A 35 -5.84 -4.21 8.62
CA LEU A 35 -7.20 -4.39 8.12
C LEU A 35 -7.31 -5.71 7.37
N THR A 36 -8.46 -6.37 7.52
CA THR A 36 -8.82 -7.52 6.71
C THR A 36 -9.94 -7.11 5.76
N GLY A 37 -9.83 -7.51 4.49
CA GLY A 37 -10.84 -7.17 3.50
C GLY A 37 -10.97 -8.21 2.40
N LYS A 38 -11.99 -8.01 1.57
CA LYS A 38 -12.28 -8.78 0.37
C LYS A 38 -11.97 -7.92 -0.85
N LEU A 39 -11.02 -8.35 -1.67
CA LEU A 39 -10.59 -7.61 -2.86
C LEU A 39 -11.75 -7.40 -3.84
N THR A 40 -12.00 -6.14 -4.16
CA THR A 40 -13.03 -5.73 -5.13
C THR A 40 -12.43 -5.15 -6.41
N ARG A 41 -11.21 -4.60 -6.33
CA ARG A 41 -10.54 -4.04 -7.50
C ARG A 41 -9.02 -4.03 -7.33
N PHE A 42 -8.34 -4.39 -8.41
CA PHE A 42 -6.89 -4.31 -8.53
C PHE A 42 -6.55 -3.24 -9.57
N VAL A 43 -5.88 -2.17 -9.15
CA VAL A 43 -5.46 -1.08 -10.05
C VAL A 43 -3.95 -1.18 -10.22
N LEU A 44 -3.54 -1.56 -11.43
CA LEU A 44 -2.13 -1.69 -11.76
C LEU A 44 -1.58 -0.34 -12.23
N GLY A 45 -0.73 0.26 -11.42
CA GLY A 45 0.00 1.48 -11.75
C GLY A 45 1.49 1.21 -11.99
N ALA A 46 2.10 1.99 -12.88
CA ALA A 46 3.52 1.87 -13.18
C ALA A 46 4.39 2.14 -11.95
N ASN A 47 4.03 3.15 -11.16
CA ASN A 47 4.76 3.54 -9.95
C ASN A 47 4.17 2.92 -8.70
N HIS A 48 2.83 2.89 -8.60
CA HIS A 48 2.09 2.39 -7.44
C HIS A 48 0.86 1.63 -7.93
N ALA A 49 0.69 0.41 -7.44
CA ALA A 49 -0.53 -0.34 -7.60
C ALA A 49 -1.43 -0.12 -6.38
N GLN A 50 -2.74 -0.29 -6.55
CA GLN A 50 -3.71 -0.14 -5.48
C GLN A 50 -4.60 -1.37 -5.40
N LEU A 51 -4.89 -1.81 -4.18
CA LEU A 51 -5.90 -2.82 -3.89
C LEU A 51 -7.09 -2.10 -3.25
N LEU A 52 -8.26 -2.16 -3.89
CA LEU A 52 -9.50 -1.69 -3.29
C LEU A 52 -10.26 -2.90 -2.74
N PHE A 53 -10.82 -2.77 -1.56
CA PHE A 53 -11.44 -3.88 -0.86
C PHE A 53 -12.59 -3.45 0.04
N ASP A 54 -13.55 -4.33 0.20
CA ASP A 54 -14.58 -4.20 1.22
C ASP A 54 -14.02 -4.63 2.56
N LEU A 55 -14.17 -3.80 3.58
CA LEU A 55 -13.70 -4.08 4.93
C LEU A 55 -14.48 -5.24 5.53
N LEU A 56 -13.76 -6.20 6.12
CA LEU A 56 -14.34 -7.32 6.85
C LEU A 56 -14.11 -7.19 8.36
N GLY A 57 -15.10 -7.63 9.13
CA GLY A 57 -14.99 -7.79 10.56
C GLY A 57 -14.22 -9.07 10.96
N PRO A 58 -14.00 -9.25 12.27
CA PRO A 58 -13.35 -10.44 12.80
C PRO A 58 -14.08 -11.76 12.50
N ASP A 59 -15.38 -11.67 12.26
CA ASP A 59 -16.26 -12.79 11.89
C ASP A 59 -16.30 -13.05 10.38
N GLY A 60 -15.53 -12.29 9.59
CA GLY A 60 -15.49 -12.37 8.12
C GLY A 60 -16.67 -11.70 7.43
N LYS A 61 -17.58 -11.07 8.17
CA LYS A 61 -18.70 -10.34 7.59
C LYS A 61 -18.27 -8.97 7.11
N GLN A 62 -18.86 -8.54 6.01
CA GLN A 62 -18.66 -7.22 5.45
C GLN A 62 -19.13 -6.14 6.44
N GLN A 63 -18.28 -5.16 6.67
CA GLN A 63 -18.62 -3.99 7.47
C GLN A 63 -19.42 -2.99 6.61
N LEU A 64 -20.50 -2.47 7.19
CA LEU A 64 -21.39 -1.53 6.51
C LEU A 64 -21.34 -0.16 7.18
N ASP A 65 -21.49 0.88 6.38
CA ASP A 65 -21.67 2.25 6.87
C ASP A 65 -23.09 2.47 7.45
N SER A 66 -23.36 3.67 7.92
CA SER A 66 -24.68 4.07 8.47
C SER A 66 -25.84 3.97 7.46
N ASN A 67 -25.56 3.88 6.17
CA ASN A 67 -26.52 3.74 5.09
C ASN A 67 -26.66 2.29 4.60
N GLY A 68 -26.02 1.35 5.29
CA GLY A 68 -26.01 -0.07 4.91
C GLY A 68 -25.17 -0.40 3.69
N LYS A 69 -24.26 0.50 3.28
CA LYS A 69 -23.33 0.25 2.17
C LYS A 69 -21.99 -0.30 2.67
N PRO A 70 -21.30 -1.14 1.88
CA PRO A 70 -19.98 -1.62 2.23
C PRO A 70 -19.01 -0.48 2.54
N ILE A 71 -18.25 -0.62 3.63
CA ILE A 71 -17.13 0.27 3.91
C ILE A 71 -15.98 -0.16 3.01
N VAL A 72 -15.68 0.67 2.01
CA VAL A 72 -14.60 0.42 1.05
C VAL A 72 -13.32 1.08 1.53
N TRP A 73 -12.23 0.34 1.46
CA TRP A 73 -10.87 0.82 1.70
C TRP A 73 -10.01 0.69 0.45
N GLY A 74 -8.98 1.51 0.37
CA GLY A 74 -7.91 1.37 -0.60
C GLY A 74 -6.55 1.31 0.08
N VAL A 75 -5.65 0.51 -0.48
CA VAL A 75 -4.24 0.51 -0.07
C VAL A 75 -3.35 0.65 -1.28
N GLU A 76 -2.48 1.66 -1.22
CA GLU A 76 -1.38 1.84 -2.16
C GLU A 76 -0.24 0.91 -1.77
N THR A 77 0.31 0.24 -2.77
CA THR A 77 1.42 -0.70 -2.62
C THR A 77 2.60 -0.27 -3.49
N GLY A 78 3.59 -1.11 -3.65
CA GLY A 78 4.65 -0.91 -4.64
C GLY A 78 4.12 -0.95 -6.08
N SER A 79 5.03 -0.80 -7.05
CA SER A 79 4.68 -0.88 -8.48
C SER A 79 4.10 -2.25 -8.85
N ALA A 80 3.38 -2.32 -9.98
CA ALA A 80 2.89 -3.60 -10.52
C ALA A 80 4.01 -4.64 -10.68
N LYS A 81 5.22 -4.21 -11.07
CA LYS A 81 6.40 -5.09 -11.17
C LYS A 81 6.83 -5.65 -9.82
N GLN A 82 6.81 -4.83 -8.76
CA GLN A 82 7.16 -5.28 -7.40
C GLN A 82 6.13 -6.26 -6.86
N LEU A 83 4.84 -6.01 -7.10
CA LEU A 83 3.78 -6.94 -6.72
C LEU A 83 3.89 -8.27 -7.47
N ALA A 84 4.13 -8.24 -8.79
CA ALA A 84 4.33 -9.45 -9.58
C ALA A 84 5.54 -10.25 -9.08
N GLY A 85 6.64 -9.57 -8.71
CA GLY A 85 7.82 -10.21 -8.08
C GLY A 85 7.51 -10.87 -6.75
N ALA A 86 6.50 -10.40 -6.03
CA ALA A 86 5.98 -11.01 -4.80
C ALA A 86 4.86 -12.03 -5.06
N ALA A 87 4.63 -12.41 -6.32
CA ALA A 87 3.54 -13.27 -6.76
C ALA A 87 2.13 -12.73 -6.41
N VAL A 88 1.97 -11.41 -6.36
CA VAL A 88 0.66 -10.74 -6.24
C VAL A 88 0.26 -10.27 -7.64
N THR A 89 -0.49 -11.09 -8.33
CA THR A 89 -1.00 -10.84 -9.69
C THR A 89 -2.51 -11.07 -9.72
N VAL A 90 -3.17 -10.73 -10.82
CA VAL A 90 -4.61 -10.97 -10.97
C VAL A 90 -4.97 -12.47 -10.96
N GLU A 91 -4.02 -13.34 -11.30
CA GLU A 91 -4.19 -14.80 -11.29
C GLU A 91 -4.03 -15.39 -9.87
N THR A 92 -3.04 -14.92 -9.12
CA THR A 92 -2.73 -15.44 -7.77
C THR A 92 -3.49 -14.73 -6.66
N PHE A 93 -4.01 -13.54 -6.97
CA PHE A 93 -4.76 -12.67 -6.08
C PHE A 93 -6.03 -12.15 -6.77
N PRO A 94 -6.94 -13.06 -7.21
CA PRO A 94 -8.12 -12.70 -7.99
C PRO A 94 -9.12 -11.88 -7.18
N TYR A 95 -10.07 -11.27 -7.87
CA TYR A 95 -11.21 -10.63 -7.21
C TYR A 95 -11.90 -11.59 -6.25
N GLY A 96 -12.32 -11.05 -5.11
CA GLY A 96 -12.88 -11.84 -4.02
C GLY A 96 -11.85 -12.45 -3.08
N THR A 97 -10.55 -12.29 -3.35
CA THR A 97 -9.50 -12.72 -2.40
C THR A 97 -9.67 -11.99 -1.09
N ILE A 98 -9.73 -12.77 -0.03
CA ILE A 98 -9.69 -12.28 1.35
C ILE A 98 -8.23 -12.12 1.72
N PHE A 99 -7.89 -10.94 2.22
CA PHE A 99 -6.52 -10.63 2.60
C PHE A 99 -6.46 -9.71 3.81
N THR A 100 -5.35 -9.77 4.50
CA THR A 100 -5.01 -8.85 5.58
C THR A 100 -3.80 -8.01 5.15
N VAL A 101 -3.88 -6.70 5.39
CA VAL A 101 -2.82 -5.76 5.07
C VAL A 101 -2.55 -4.82 6.22
N SER A 102 -1.26 -4.53 6.47
CA SER A 102 -0.81 -3.51 7.42
C SER A 102 -0.44 -2.25 6.66
N LEU A 103 -1.04 -1.13 7.04
CA LEU A 103 -0.93 0.13 6.29
C LEU A 103 -0.82 1.35 7.21
N TRP A 104 -0.36 2.45 6.67
CA TRP A 104 -0.42 3.80 7.22
C TRP A 104 -1.60 4.54 6.58
N GLN A 105 -2.55 4.95 7.40
CA GLN A 105 -3.74 5.66 6.91
C GLN A 105 -3.40 7.08 6.47
N LEU A 106 -4.19 7.64 5.55
CA LEU A 106 -4.16 9.06 5.24
C LEU A 106 -4.42 9.91 6.50
N ARG A 107 -3.67 11.00 6.65
CA ARG A 107 -3.81 11.93 7.79
C ARG A 107 -5.17 12.63 7.84
N ASP A 108 -5.86 12.73 6.72
CA ASP A 108 -7.20 13.31 6.62
C ASP A 108 -8.33 12.35 7.05
N GLY A 109 -7.99 11.12 7.46
CA GLY A 109 -8.93 10.13 7.97
C GLY A 109 -9.71 9.35 6.91
N ARG A 110 -9.49 9.60 5.61
CA ARG A 110 -10.14 8.80 4.56
C ARG A 110 -9.77 7.34 4.66
N ASN A 111 -10.65 6.46 4.16
CA ASN A 111 -10.46 5.02 4.09
C ASN A 111 -9.46 4.62 3.00
N PHE A 112 -8.25 5.16 3.09
CA PHE A 112 -7.15 4.89 2.18
C PHE A 112 -5.82 4.96 2.92
N GLY A 113 -4.86 4.15 2.50
CA GLY A 113 -3.53 4.16 3.10
C GLY A 113 -2.46 3.66 2.17
N ALA A 114 -1.20 3.78 2.59
CA ALA A 114 -0.06 3.14 1.96
C ALA A 114 0.35 1.91 2.77
N MET A 115 0.70 0.82 2.12
CA MET A 115 1.25 -0.34 2.81
C MET A 115 2.49 0.09 3.61
N SER A 116 2.50 -0.22 4.90
CA SER A 116 3.59 0.16 5.79
C SER A 116 4.91 -0.45 5.33
N LEU A 117 5.93 0.38 5.11
CA LEU A 117 7.28 -0.09 4.77
C LEU A 117 8.01 -0.65 6.00
N ASN A 118 7.55 -0.30 7.21
CA ASN A 118 8.12 -0.76 8.48
C ASN A 118 7.33 -1.96 8.99
N GLY A 119 7.65 -3.15 8.47
CA GLY A 119 7.00 -4.39 8.88
C GLY A 119 5.59 -4.56 8.30
N GLY A 120 5.24 -3.81 7.24
CA GLY A 120 3.96 -3.99 6.55
C GLY A 120 3.83 -5.40 5.99
N ARG A 121 2.66 -6.01 6.17
CA ARG A 121 2.36 -7.37 5.71
C ARG A 121 1.20 -7.35 4.76
N LEU A 122 1.28 -8.19 3.75
CA LEU A 122 0.17 -8.57 2.89
C LEU A 122 0.01 -10.09 2.94
N ILE A 123 -1.10 -10.55 3.49
CA ILE A 123 -1.41 -11.96 3.69
C ILE A 123 -2.67 -12.28 2.91
N GLY A 124 -2.61 -13.20 1.96
CA GLY A 124 -3.77 -13.67 1.21
C GLY A 124 -4.30 -15.00 1.71
N CYS A 125 -5.61 -15.12 1.85
CA CYS A 125 -6.29 -16.28 2.42
C CYS A 125 -7.25 -16.98 1.44
N GLY A 126 -7.11 -16.74 0.13
CA GLY A 126 -8.04 -17.26 -0.85
C GLY A 126 -9.39 -16.55 -0.83
N THR A 127 -10.44 -17.18 -1.35
CA THR A 127 -11.76 -16.54 -1.51
C THR A 127 -12.76 -16.90 -0.40
N THR A 128 -12.40 -17.79 0.50
CA THR A 128 -13.22 -18.19 1.66
C THR A 128 -12.58 -17.67 2.94
N PHE A 129 -13.36 -17.03 3.81
CA PHE A 129 -12.86 -16.54 5.09
C PHE A 129 -12.47 -17.70 5.98
N PRO A 130 -11.21 -17.81 6.41
CA PRO A 130 -10.74 -18.95 7.17
C PRO A 130 -11.20 -18.89 8.63
N GLN A 131 -11.43 -20.03 9.23
CA GLN A 131 -11.65 -20.15 10.67
C GLN A 131 -10.41 -19.61 11.41
N GLY A 132 -10.61 -18.70 12.33
CA GLY A 132 -9.53 -18.03 13.07
C GLY A 132 -9.01 -16.76 12.39
N GLY A 133 -9.69 -16.27 11.33
CA GLY A 133 -9.35 -15.03 10.63
C GLY A 133 -8.22 -15.20 9.60
N CYS A 134 -8.03 -14.20 8.77
CA CYS A 134 -6.96 -14.18 7.76
C CYS A 134 -5.66 -13.66 8.40
N ASN A 135 -4.73 -14.55 8.66
CA ASN A 135 -3.45 -14.26 9.33
C ASN A 135 -2.35 -15.22 8.83
N GLU A 136 -1.14 -15.12 9.38
CA GLU A 136 0.01 -15.92 8.95
C GLU A 136 -0.14 -17.44 9.13
N LYS A 137 -1.04 -17.87 10.03
CA LYS A 137 -1.31 -19.30 10.24
C LYS A 137 -2.32 -19.86 9.24
N THR A 138 -3.17 -18.99 8.70
CA THR A 138 -4.30 -19.37 7.83
C THR A 138 -4.14 -18.94 6.38
N GLY A 139 -3.16 -18.10 6.08
CA GLY A 139 -2.91 -17.55 4.77
C GLY A 139 -1.46 -17.58 4.35
N LYS A 140 -1.22 -17.19 3.09
CA LYS A 140 0.12 -17.03 2.52
C LYS A 140 0.58 -15.59 2.70
N VAL A 141 1.77 -15.40 3.26
CA VAL A 141 2.44 -14.10 3.32
C VAL A 141 3.05 -13.80 1.95
N TYR A 142 2.57 -12.75 1.29
CA TYR A 142 3.06 -12.29 -0.01
C TYR A 142 4.11 -11.19 0.13
N LEU A 143 3.90 -10.27 1.07
CA LEU A 143 4.83 -9.19 1.38
C LEU A 143 5.04 -9.12 2.87
N ASN A 144 6.32 -9.04 3.25
CA ASN A 144 6.74 -8.81 4.63
C ASN A 144 7.72 -7.63 4.61
N GLY A 145 7.48 -6.62 5.41
CA GLY A 145 8.31 -5.39 5.42
C GLY A 145 9.78 -5.62 5.78
N ARG A 146 10.12 -6.79 6.30
CA ARG A 146 11.53 -7.19 6.53
C ARG A 146 12.21 -7.68 5.25
N ASP A 147 11.44 -8.23 4.31
CA ASP A 147 11.95 -8.88 3.11
C ASP A 147 11.78 -8.00 1.86
N ASN A 148 11.43 -6.72 2.03
CA ASN A 148 11.35 -5.80 0.92
C ASN A 148 12.78 -5.36 0.53
N PRO A 149 13.30 -5.75 -0.66
CA PRO A 149 14.64 -5.40 -1.11
C PRO A 149 14.92 -3.89 -1.11
N ALA A 150 13.87 -3.07 -1.29
CA ALA A 150 13.98 -1.61 -1.20
C ALA A 150 14.26 -1.11 0.23
N ASN A 151 13.94 -1.91 1.26
CA ASN A 151 14.27 -1.58 2.64
C ASN A 151 15.70 -1.97 2.99
N ASP A 152 16.24 -3.04 2.40
CA ASP A 152 17.64 -3.45 2.59
C ASP A 152 18.59 -2.45 1.95
N ALA A 153 18.27 -1.93 0.76
CA ALA A 153 19.08 -0.90 0.10
C ALA A 153 19.16 0.41 0.91
N ARG A 154 18.14 0.74 1.72
CA ARG A 154 18.18 1.92 2.62
C ARG A 154 18.93 1.68 3.93
N ARG A 155 19.04 0.43 4.38
CA ARG A 155 19.81 0.05 5.58
C ARG A 155 21.30 -0.02 5.32
N GLN A 156 21.70 -0.18 4.06
CA GLN A 156 23.08 -0.20 3.58
C GLN A 156 23.52 1.18 3.05
N GLY A 157 22.98 2.28 3.61
CA GLY A 157 23.37 3.63 3.27
C GLY A 157 24.90 3.82 3.35
N PRO A 158 25.43 4.85 2.64
CA PRO A 158 26.86 5.05 2.45
C PRO A 158 27.60 5.21 3.74
#